data_91e40e07f2a8f2622cc74cf9522bd844
#
_entry.id   91e40e07f2a8f2622cc74cf9522bd844
#
_cell.length_a   1.000
_cell.length_b   1.000
_cell.length_c   1.000
_cell.angle_alpha   90.00
_cell.angle_beta   90.00
_cell.angle_gamma   90.00
#
_symmetry.space_group_name_H-M   'P 1'
#
loop_
_entity.id
_entity.type
_entity.pdbx_description
1 polymer ?
#
loop_
_entity_poly.entity_id
_entity_poly.type
_entity_poly.pdbx_seq_one_letter_code
_entity_poly.pdbx_strand_id
1 'polypeptide(L)'
;LKIIDNKALLLRVRDPNRVTALIPKSQQLPDNKVLVNWGLAEASSLKTLNIKAPSPIEGRYKWTGKHKPFDHQKTTAGFLTMNKRAFCFNEQGTGKTASAIWASDYLLQQKIITRVLVICPLSIMDSAWRDDLFTFATHRTVSVAYGASPKRKKIIGEGSEYVIINYDGVAIVSDEIKKGGFDLIIVDEATHYK
;
A
#
# COMPACT_ATOMS: atom_id res chain seq x y z
N LEU A 1 0.40 -4.35 -24.38
CA LEU A 1 0.60 -5.09 -23.13
C LEU A 1 -0.58 -6.05 -22.90
N LYS A 2 -0.29 -7.30 -22.51
CA LYS A 2 -1.31 -8.31 -22.14
C LYS A 2 -0.89 -8.96 -20.82
N ILE A 3 -1.82 -9.16 -19.91
CA ILE A 3 -1.61 -9.92 -18.67
C ILE A 3 -1.84 -11.40 -19.00
N ILE A 4 -0.92 -12.26 -18.57
CA ILE A 4 -0.97 -13.72 -18.75
C ILE A 4 -1.13 -14.36 -17.38
N ASP A 5 -2.22 -15.09 -17.19
CA ASP A 5 -2.55 -15.91 -15.99
C ASP A 5 -2.36 -15.16 -14.64
N ASN A 6 -2.57 -13.85 -14.62
CA ASN A 6 -2.29 -12.98 -13.46
C ASN A 6 -0.86 -13.12 -12.88
N LYS A 7 0.09 -13.62 -13.68
CA LYS A 7 1.47 -13.89 -13.26
C LYS A 7 2.51 -13.12 -14.05
N ALA A 8 2.25 -12.87 -15.33
CA ALA A 8 3.22 -12.26 -16.22
C ALA A 8 2.59 -11.19 -17.11
N LEU A 9 3.44 -10.28 -17.59
CA LEU A 9 3.11 -9.27 -18.58
C LEU A 9 3.77 -9.64 -19.89
N LEU A 10 2.99 -9.80 -20.96
CA LEU A 10 3.48 -9.91 -22.31
C LEU A 10 3.49 -8.51 -22.93
N LEU A 11 4.69 -8.02 -23.19
CA LEU A 11 4.93 -6.72 -23.80
C LEU A 11 5.27 -6.90 -25.28
N ARG A 12 4.82 -5.98 -26.12
CA ARG A 12 5.38 -5.78 -27.47
C ARG A 12 6.08 -4.44 -27.49
N VAL A 13 7.38 -4.41 -27.70
CA VAL A 13 8.24 -3.25 -27.55
C VAL A 13 9.10 -3.04 -28.79
N ARG A 14 9.57 -1.82 -29.03
CA ARG A 14 10.45 -1.56 -30.19
C ARG A 14 11.85 -2.14 -29.99
N ASP A 15 12.34 -2.11 -28.77
CA ASP A 15 13.66 -2.61 -28.39
C ASP A 15 13.54 -3.53 -27.16
N PRO A 16 13.46 -4.84 -27.36
CA PRO A 16 13.42 -5.84 -26.30
C PRO A 16 14.64 -5.79 -25.37
N ASN A 17 15.83 -5.45 -25.90
CA ASN A 17 17.07 -5.46 -25.13
C ASN A 17 17.04 -4.43 -23.99
N ARG A 18 16.38 -3.30 -24.16
CA ARG A 18 16.21 -2.32 -23.08
C ARG A 18 15.40 -2.86 -21.91
N VAL A 19 14.40 -3.71 -22.19
CA VAL A 19 13.59 -4.33 -21.14
C VAL A 19 14.37 -5.42 -20.44
N THR A 20 15.07 -6.29 -21.19
CA THR A 20 15.85 -7.39 -20.61
C THR A 20 17.08 -6.89 -19.83
N ALA A 21 17.70 -5.79 -20.26
CA ALA A 21 18.78 -5.15 -19.51
C ALA A 21 18.31 -4.58 -18.17
N LEU A 22 17.09 -4.00 -18.12
CA LEU A 22 16.54 -3.43 -16.90
C LEU A 22 15.92 -4.50 -15.99
N ILE A 23 15.35 -5.56 -16.57
CA ILE A 23 14.69 -6.66 -15.87
C ILE A 23 15.34 -7.98 -16.29
N PRO A 24 16.49 -8.37 -15.72
CA PRO A 24 17.28 -9.53 -16.17
C PRO A 24 16.52 -10.86 -16.16
N LYS A 25 15.48 -10.99 -15.31
CA LYS A 25 14.63 -12.21 -15.25
C LYS A 25 13.53 -12.24 -16.30
N SER A 26 13.46 -11.25 -17.21
CA SER A 26 12.50 -11.25 -18.31
C SER A 26 12.98 -12.15 -19.44
N GLN A 27 12.04 -12.67 -20.22
CA GLN A 27 12.31 -13.55 -21.34
C GLN A 27 11.96 -12.85 -22.66
N GLN A 28 12.95 -12.75 -23.55
CA GLN A 28 12.71 -12.27 -24.90
C GLN A 28 12.05 -13.38 -25.74
N LEU A 29 11.05 -13.00 -26.51
CA LEU A 29 10.28 -13.86 -27.40
C LEU A 29 10.37 -13.33 -28.86
N PRO A 30 10.00 -14.13 -29.86
CA PRO A 30 9.88 -13.65 -31.25
C PRO A 30 8.95 -12.42 -31.36
N ASP A 31 9.01 -11.73 -32.50
CA ASP A 31 8.17 -10.59 -32.87
C ASP A 31 8.27 -9.39 -31.92
N ASN A 32 9.48 -9.11 -31.42
CA ASN A 32 9.72 -8.01 -30.47
C ASN A 32 8.86 -8.08 -29.21
N LYS A 33 8.60 -9.30 -28.73
CA LYS A 33 7.87 -9.55 -27.50
C LYS A 33 8.82 -9.82 -26.34
N VAL A 34 8.42 -9.40 -25.13
CA VAL A 34 9.13 -9.71 -23.89
C VAL A 34 8.09 -10.16 -22.85
N LEU A 35 8.38 -11.29 -22.21
CA LEU A 35 7.63 -11.78 -21.08
C LEU A 35 8.31 -11.35 -19.79
N VAL A 36 7.58 -10.65 -18.92
CA VAL A 36 8.08 -10.10 -17.67
C VAL A 36 7.21 -10.62 -16.53
N ASN A 37 7.80 -11.00 -15.40
CA ASN A 37 6.99 -11.30 -14.21
C ASN A 37 6.14 -10.08 -13.83
N TRP A 38 4.87 -10.30 -13.46
CA TRP A 38 4.01 -9.21 -13.04
C TRP A 38 4.14 -8.98 -11.53
N GLY A 39 5.24 -8.36 -11.12
CA GLY A 39 5.53 -7.94 -9.75
C GLY A 39 5.60 -6.42 -9.61
N LEU A 40 5.61 -5.91 -8.37
CA LEU A 40 5.70 -4.46 -8.10
C LEU A 40 7.03 -3.89 -8.56
N ALA A 41 8.13 -4.63 -8.36
CA ALA A 41 9.46 -4.20 -8.80
C ALA A 41 9.53 -4.07 -10.33
N GLU A 42 9.04 -5.09 -11.04
CA GLU A 42 9.04 -5.11 -12.49
C GLU A 42 8.11 -4.04 -13.07
N ALA A 43 6.90 -3.89 -12.52
CA ALA A 43 5.96 -2.85 -12.95
C ALA A 43 6.54 -1.44 -12.71
N SER A 44 7.25 -1.24 -11.58
CA SER A 44 7.95 0.03 -11.30
C SER A 44 9.12 0.25 -12.27
N SER A 45 9.90 -0.79 -12.60
CA SER A 45 10.98 -0.71 -13.58
C SER A 45 10.45 -0.38 -14.97
N LEU A 46 9.35 -0.99 -15.39
CA LEU A 46 8.71 -0.68 -16.67
C LEU A 46 8.27 0.80 -16.77
N LYS A 47 7.85 1.40 -15.66
CA LYS A 47 7.50 2.83 -15.62
C LYS A 47 8.69 3.73 -16.00
N THR A 48 9.94 3.37 -15.69
CA THR A 48 11.13 4.13 -16.08
C THR A 48 11.39 4.07 -17.60
N LEU A 49 10.86 3.05 -18.27
CA LEU A 49 10.87 2.92 -19.73
C LEU A 49 9.63 3.55 -20.39
N ASN A 50 8.84 4.32 -19.65
CA ASN A 50 7.53 4.87 -20.08
C ASN A 50 6.51 3.80 -20.50
N ILE A 51 6.67 2.55 -20.02
CA ILE A 51 5.71 1.47 -20.22
C ILE A 51 4.75 1.47 -19.02
N LYS A 52 3.49 1.84 -19.28
CA LYS A 52 2.43 1.83 -18.25
C LYS A 52 1.98 0.40 -17.99
N ALA A 53 2.50 -0.20 -16.94
CA ALA A 53 2.04 -1.49 -16.43
C ALA A 53 1.05 -1.27 -15.28
N PRO A 54 -0.07 -2.01 -15.22
CA PRO A 54 -0.99 -1.95 -14.08
C PRO A 54 -0.30 -2.51 -12.82
N SER A 55 -0.77 -2.09 -11.65
CA SER A 55 -0.29 -2.64 -10.39
C SER A 55 -0.69 -4.12 -10.27
N PRO A 56 0.21 -4.99 -9.80
CA PRO A 56 -0.12 -6.40 -9.56
C PRO A 56 -1.26 -6.62 -8.56
N ILE A 57 -1.55 -5.68 -7.69
CA ILE A 57 -2.69 -5.76 -6.76
C ILE A 57 -4.00 -6.00 -7.51
N GLU A 58 -4.14 -5.44 -8.73
CA GLU A 58 -5.39 -5.51 -9.49
C GLU A 58 -5.78 -6.94 -9.88
N GLY A 59 -4.81 -7.83 -10.11
CA GLY A 59 -5.08 -9.20 -10.53
C GLY A 59 -4.55 -10.27 -9.57
N ARG A 60 -3.65 -9.93 -8.66
CA ARG A 60 -2.99 -10.91 -7.76
C ARG A 60 -3.45 -10.86 -6.31
N TYR A 61 -4.19 -9.83 -5.94
CA TYR A 61 -4.68 -9.65 -4.58
C TYR A 61 -6.11 -10.18 -4.42
N LYS A 62 -6.32 -10.99 -3.40
CA LYS A 62 -7.68 -11.32 -2.95
C LYS A 62 -8.19 -10.13 -2.15
N TRP A 63 -9.06 -9.35 -2.74
CA TRP A 63 -9.68 -8.22 -2.07
C TRP A 63 -10.42 -8.73 -0.83
N THR A 64 -9.78 -8.56 0.33
CA THR A 64 -10.24 -9.06 1.61
C THR A 64 -11.36 -8.19 2.17
N GLY A 65 -12.14 -8.74 3.11
CA GLY A 65 -13.19 -8.04 3.81
C GLY A 65 -14.60 -8.37 3.31
N LYS A 66 -15.57 -7.75 3.98
CA LYS A 66 -17.00 -7.98 3.76
C LYS A 66 -17.50 -7.45 2.41
N HIS A 67 -16.90 -6.35 1.93
CA HIS A 67 -17.33 -5.66 0.73
C HIS A 67 -16.31 -5.80 -0.39
N LYS A 68 -16.79 -6.02 -1.61
CA LYS A 68 -15.93 -6.00 -2.80
C LYS A 68 -15.60 -4.54 -3.17
N PRO A 69 -14.35 -4.25 -3.58
CA PRO A 69 -13.98 -2.91 -3.99
C PRO A 69 -14.66 -2.50 -5.29
N PHE A 70 -15.04 -1.24 -5.39
CA PHE A 70 -15.38 -0.60 -6.65
C PHE A 70 -14.13 -0.41 -7.52
N ASP A 71 -14.30 -0.24 -8.84
CA ASP A 71 -13.15 -0.13 -9.75
C ASP A 71 -12.27 1.09 -9.47
N HIS A 72 -12.85 2.23 -9.08
CA HIS A 72 -12.08 3.41 -8.66
C HIS A 72 -11.25 3.14 -7.39
N GLN A 73 -11.73 2.30 -6.46
CA GLN A 73 -11.00 1.92 -5.26
C GLN A 73 -9.82 0.98 -5.59
N LYS A 74 -10.01 0.04 -6.54
CA LYS A 74 -8.92 -0.82 -7.05
C LYS A 74 -7.84 0.04 -7.72
N THR A 75 -8.26 1.01 -8.55
CA THR A 75 -7.34 1.95 -9.21
C THR A 75 -6.56 2.77 -8.18
N THR A 76 -7.24 3.27 -7.15
CA THR A 76 -6.59 4.01 -6.06
C THR A 76 -5.60 3.13 -5.29
N ALA A 77 -5.98 1.92 -4.91
CA ALA A 77 -5.08 0.98 -4.25
C ALA A 77 -3.89 0.62 -5.16
N GLY A 78 -4.13 0.40 -6.45
CA GLY A 78 -3.08 0.19 -7.44
C GLY A 78 -2.09 1.36 -7.50
N PHE A 79 -2.60 2.58 -7.54
CA PHE A 79 -1.77 3.79 -7.51
C PHE A 79 -0.92 3.88 -6.23
N LEU A 80 -1.51 3.62 -5.07
CA LEU A 80 -0.81 3.68 -3.77
C LEU A 80 0.31 2.63 -3.67
N THR A 81 0.11 1.42 -4.19
CA THR A 81 1.15 0.37 -4.17
C THR A 81 2.32 0.65 -5.12
N MET A 82 2.10 1.44 -6.17
CA MET A 82 3.11 1.75 -7.19
C MET A 82 3.92 3.02 -6.91
N ASN A 83 3.59 3.75 -5.85
CA ASN A 83 4.24 5.01 -5.53
C ASN A 83 4.71 5.04 -4.08
N LYS A 84 6.02 5.20 -3.86
CA LYS A 84 6.62 5.27 -2.52
C LYS A 84 6.11 6.45 -1.70
N ARG A 85 5.72 7.54 -2.36
CA ARG A 85 5.09 8.72 -1.77
C ARG A 85 3.94 9.13 -2.66
N ALA A 86 2.77 9.29 -2.09
CA ALA A 86 1.56 9.58 -2.84
C ALA A 86 0.60 10.44 -2.03
N PHE A 87 -0.12 11.31 -2.72
CA PHE A 87 -1.29 12.00 -2.19
C PHE A 87 -2.54 11.43 -2.86
N CYS A 88 -3.56 11.16 -2.05
CA CYS A 88 -4.86 10.68 -2.53
C CYS A 88 -5.90 11.81 -2.38
N PHE A 89 -6.21 12.49 -3.47
CA PHE A 89 -7.16 13.60 -3.53
C PHE A 89 -8.56 13.19 -4.00
N ASN A 90 -8.92 11.93 -3.80
CA ASN A 90 -10.28 11.48 -4.12
C ASN A 90 -11.30 12.22 -3.26
N GLU A 91 -12.50 12.38 -3.79
CA GLU A 91 -13.61 13.02 -3.08
C GLU A 91 -13.95 12.32 -1.76
N GLN A 92 -14.63 13.04 -0.87
CA GLN A 92 -15.12 12.48 0.38
C GLN A 92 -16.13 11.36 0.10
N GLY A 93 -16.14 10.32 0.91
CA GLY A 93 -17.07 9.18 0.74
C GLY A 93 -16.68 8.16 -0.33
N THR A 94 -15.58 8.34 -1.08
CA THR A 94 -15.16 7.40 -2.14
C THR A 94 -14.44 6.15 -1.62
N GLY A 95 -14.29 5.99 -0.29
CA GLY A 95 -13.63 4.84 0.33
C GLY A 95 -12.10 4.89 0.24
N LYS A 96 -11.51 6.07 0.43
CA LYS A 96 -10.05 6.26 0.50
C LYS A 96 -9.41 5.36 1.55
N THR A 97 -10.00 5.29 2.75
CA THR A 97 -9.55 4.45 3.87
C THR A 97 -9.47 2.99 3.46
N ALA A 98 -10.54 2.43 2.88
CA ALA A 98 -10.56 1.07 2.38
C ALA A 98 -9.48 0.82 1.31
N SER A 99 -9.30 1.75 0.37
CA SER A 99 -8.27 1.65 -0.67
C SER A 99 -6.85 1.65 -0.08
N ALA A 100 -6.61 2.47 0.96
CA ALA A 100 -5.33 2.51 1.67
C ALA A 100 -5.08 1.23 2.48
N ILE A 101 -6.13 0.68 3.11
CA ILE A 101 -6.05 -0.60 3.84
C ILE A 101 -5.70 -1.73 2.88
N TRP A 102 -6.40 -1.88 1.76
CA TRP A 102 -6.08 -2.93 0.77
C TRP A 102 -4.69 -2.77 0.17
N ALA A 103 -4.26 -1.54 -0.12
CA ALA A 103 -2.92 -1.29 -0.63
C ALA A 103 -1.85 -1.71 0.38
N SER A 104 -1.98 -1.30 1.64
CA SER A 104 -1.04 -1.64 2.71
C SER A 104 -1.08 -3.13 3.07
N ASP A 105 -2.27 -3.75 3.10
CA ASP A 105 -2.40 -5.20 3.29
C ASP A 105 -1.70 -5.99 2.18
N TYR A 106 -1.86 -5.59 0.92
CA TYR A 106 -1.12 -6.20 -0.19
C TYR A 106 0.40 -6.07 -0.01
N LEU A 107 0.90 -4.91 0.39
CA LEU A 107 2.34 -4.72 0.64
C LEU A 107 2.85 -5.57 1.80
N LEU A 108 2.07 -5.74 2.87
CA LEU A 108 2.36 -6.65 3.98
C LEU A 108 2.38 -8.12 3.51
N GLN A 109 1.41 -8.56 2.72
CA GLN A 109 1.38 -9.91 2.14
C GLN A 109 2.59 -10.19 1.25
N GLN A 110 3.04 -9.20 0.49
CA GLN A 110 4.24 -9.32 -0.35
C GLN A 110 5.55 -9.19 0.47
N LYS A 111 5.47 -8.99 1.79
CA LYS A 111 6.62 -8.76 2.68
C LYS A 111 7.51 -7.58 2.25
N ILE A 112 6.92 -6.60 1.59
CA ILE A 112 7.60 -5.35 1.19
C ILE A 112 7.67 -4.39 2.37
N ILE A 113 6.65 -4.43 3.22
CA ILE A 113 6.57 -3.72 4.50
C ILE A 113 6.23 -4.72 5.60
N THR A 114 6.51 -4.35 6.84
CA THR A 114 6.21 -5.15 8.03
C THR A 114 5.26 -4.45 8.98
N ARG A 115 5.31 -3.11 9.04
CA ARG A 115 4.50 -2.32 9.96
C ARG A 115 3.99 -1.03 9.32
N VAL A 116 2.78 -0.66 9.70
CA VAL A 116 2.06 0.52 9.20
C VAL A 116 1.71 1.43 10.38
N LEU A 117 2.10 2.71 10.30
CA LEU A 117 1.62 3.76 11.21
C LEU A 117 0.51 4.54 10.51
N VAL A 118 -0.65 4.63 11.15
CA VAL A 118 -1.76 5.47 10.71
C VAL A 118 -1.86 6.68 11.63
N ILE A 119 -1.74 7.87 11.04
CA ILE A 119 -1.88 9.16 11.73
C ILE A 119 -3.17 9.80 11.25
N CYS A 120 -4.11 10.04 12.16
CA CYS A 120 -5.41 10.58 11.81
C CYS A 120 -5.98 11.45 12.96
N PRO A 121 -7.05 12.21 12.71
CA PRO A 121 -7.78 12.90 13.79
C PRO A 121 -8.27 11.94 14.88
N LEU A 122 -8.30 12.42 16.12
CA LEU A 122 -8.72 11.62 17.28
C LEU A 122 -10.11 10.99 17.09
N SER A 123 -11.04 11.74 16.50
CA SER A 123 -12.44 11.34 16.32
C SER A 123 -12.64 10.12 15.41
N ILE A 124 -11.68 9.83 14.51
CA ILE A 124 -11.80 8.75 13.52
C ILE A 124 -10.85 7.57 13.77
N MET A 125 -10.09 7.58 14.87
CA MET A 125 -9.15 6.50 15.19
C MET A 125 -9.86 5.15 15.33
N ASP A 126 -10.96 5.13 16.07
CA ASP A 126 -11.76 3.92 16.32
C ASP A 126 -12.80 3.71 15.22
N SER A 127 -13.66 4.70 14.99
CA SER A 127 -14.88 4.58 14.16
C SER A 127 -14.60 4.43 12.65
N ALA A 128 -13.47 4.93 12.15
CA ALA A 128 -13.10 4.76 10.76
C ALA A 128 -11.92 3.79 10.61
N TRP A 129 -10.76 4.09 11.22
CA TRP A 129 -9.56 3.29 10.97
C TRP A 129 -9.58 1.91 11.61
N ARG A 130 -9.86 1.81 12.91
CA ARG A 130 -9.89 0.50 13.57
C ARG A 130 -11.01 -0.37 13.02
N ASP A 131 -12.23 0.18 12.92
CA ASP A 131 -13.40 -0.59 12.49
C ASP A 131 -13.31 -0.95 10.99
N ASP A 132 -12.73 -0.08 10.15
CA ASP A 132 -12.45 -0.38 8.76
C ASP A 132 -11.36 -1.46 8.62
N LEU A 133 -10.31 -1.45 9.43
CA LEU A 133 -9.31 -2.51 9.45
C LEU A 133 -9.94 -3.86 9.83
N PHE A 134 -10.82 -3.89 10.83
CA PHE A 134 -11.60 -5.09 11.16
C PHE A 134 -12.60 -5.49 10.07
N THR A 135 -13.00 -4.58 9.20
CA THR A 135 -13.88 -4.87 8.07
C THR A 135 -13.14 -5.37 6.85
N PHE A 136 -12.01 -4.76 6.50
CA PHE A 136 -11.30 -4.99 5.23
C PHE A 136 -10.04 -5.84 5.36
N ALA A 137 -9.43 -5.92 6.55
CA ALA A 137 -8.20 -6.68 6.80
C ALA A 137 -8.26 -7.43 8.15
N THR A 138 -9.31 -8.22 8.37
CA THR A 138 -9.63 -8.94 9.63
C THR A 138 -8.52 -9.85 10.16
N HIS A 139 -7.59 -10.23 9.30
CA HIS A 139 -6.46 -11.11 9.64
C HIS A 139 -5.24 -10.32 10.15
N ARG A 140 -5.31 -8.98 10.21
CA ARG A 140 -4.21 -8.12 10.66
C ARG A 140 -4.34 -7.76 12.13
N THR A 141 -3.19 -7.56 12.78
CA THR A 141 -3.12 -7.07 14.14
C THR A 141 -3.14 -5.55 14.16
N VAL A 142 -4.01 -4.98 15.00
CA VAL A 142 -4.27 -3.54 15.08
C VAL A 142 -4.20 -3.07 16.52
N SER A 143 -3.50 -1.98 16.79
CA SER A 143 -3.48 -1.32 18.10
C SER A 143 -3.73 0.17 17.95
N VAL A 144 -4.47 0.74 18.91
CA VAL A 144 -4.77 2.18 18.98
C VAL A 144 -3.94 2.81 20.09
N ALA A 145 -2.93 3.60 19.69
CA ALA A 145 -2.02 4.28 20.60
C ALA A 145 -2.66 5.56 21.19
N TYR A 146 -3.55 5.37 22.17
CA TYR A 146 -4.27 6.43 22.85
C TYR A 146 -4.08 6.40 24.36
N GLY A 147 -4.18 7.58 25.01
CA GLY A 147 -4.05 7.76 26.45
C GLY A 147 -2.73 8.42 26.86
N ALA A 148 -2.28 8.22 28.11
CA ALA A 148 -1.06 8.80 28.63
C ALA A 148 0.19 8.27 27.93
N SER A 149 1.29 9.04 27.93
CA SER A 149 2.55 8.73 27.25
C SER A 149 3.06 7.31 27.51
N PRO A 150 3.13 6.80 28.75
CA PRO A 150 3.63 5.44 29.00
C PRO A 150 2.78 4.36 28.29
N LYS A 151 1.44 4.53 28.25
CA LYS A 151 0.54 3.60 27.56
C LYS A 151 0.79 3.60 26.05
N ARG A 152 0.93 4.79 25.45
CA ARG A 152 1.21 4.93 24.02
C ARG A 152 2.55 4.27 23.64
N LYS A 153 3.60 4.49 24.44
CA LYS A 153 4.93 3.89 24.26
C LYS A 153 4.85 2.37 24.29
N LYS A 154 4.14 1.82 25.27
CA LYS A 154 3.91 0.38 25.39
C LYS A 154 3.24 -0.18 24.12
N ILE A 155 2.14 0.43 23.68
CA ILE A 155 1.39 0.00 22.49
C ILE A 155 2.26 0.02 21.24
N ILE A 156 3.07 1.06 21.02
CA ILE A 156 3.99 1.13 19.88
C ILE A 156 5.01 -0.02 19.93
N GLY A 157 5.47 -0.41 21.14
CA GLY A 157 6.41 -1.50 21.35
C GLY A 157 5.83 -2.91 21.25
N GLU A 158 4.50 -3.09 21.28
CA GLU A 158 3.83 -4.41 21.23
C GLU A 158 3.95 -5.13 19.87
N GLY A 159 4.38 -4.45 18.81
CA GLY A 159 4.68 -5.10 17.54
C GLY A 159 3.49 -5.36 16.63
N SER A 160 2.32 -4.75 16.88
CA SER A 160 1.17 -4.83 15.98
C SER A 160 1.53 -4.36 14.57
N GLU A 161 0.96 -5.01 13.55
CA GLU A 161 1.17 -4.66 12.14
C GLU A 161 0.66 -3.25 11.81
N TYR A 162 -0.50 -2.87 12.39
CA TYR A 162 -1.04 -1.51 12.31
C TYR A 162 -1.05 -0.86 13.68
N VAL A 163 -0.53 0.36 13.75
CA VAL A 163 -0.66 1.23 14.91
C VAL A 163 -1.35 2.52 14.47
N ILE A 164 -2.46 2.85 15.13
CA ILE A 164 -3.24 4.07 14.86
C ILE A 164 -2.94 5.07 15.96
N ILE A 165 -2.61 6.32 15.59
CA ILE A 165 -2.29 7.39 16.53
C ILE A 165 -2.90 8.71 16.05
N ASN A 166 -3.30 9.57 16.98
CA ASN A 166 -3.73 10.93 16.65
C ASN A 166 -2.54 11.88 16.49
N TYR A 167 -2.74 13.00 15.80
CA TYR A 167 -1.69 13.98 15.50
C TYR A 167 -0.92 14.45 16.73
N ASP A 168 -1.61 14.87 17.81
CA ASP A 168 -0.96 15.32 19.04
C ASP A 168 -0.13 14.21 19.70
N GLY A 169 -0.58 12.98 19.55
CA GLY A 169 0.11 11.81 20.07
C GLY A 169 1.47 11.57 19.41
N VAL A 170 1.65 11.93 18.14
CA VAL A 170 2.90 11.74 17.42
C VAL A 170 4.06 12.50 18.09
N ALA A 171 3.83 13.76 18.46
CA ALA A 171 4.85 14.56 19.13
C ALA A 171 5.26 13.97 20.50
N ILE A 172 4.28 13.39 21.24
CA ILE A 172 4.50 12.83 22.58
C ILE A 172 5.40 11.57 22.56
N VAL A 173 5.34 10.78 21.47
CA VAL A 173 6.03 9.49 21.35
C VAL A 173 6.89 9.39 20.08
N SER A 174 7.43 10.51 19.63
CA SER A 174 8.19 10.60 18.39
C SER A 174 9.41 9.67 18.35
N ASP A 175 10.10 9.51 19.47
CA ASP A 175 11.28 8.65 19.57
C ASP A 175 10.91 7.16 19.49
N GLU A 176 9.80 6.77 20.08
CA GLU A 176 9.27 5.42 19.97
C GLU A 176 8.81 5.10 18.55
N ILE A 177 8.18 6.07 17.88
CA ILE A 177 7.78 5.93 16.46
C ILE A 177 9.02 5.72 15.58
N LYS A 178 10.08 6.53 15.75
CA LYS A 178 11.33 6.38 14.97
C LYS A 178 11.98 5.02 15.17
N LYS A 179 11.89 4.45 16.37
CA LYS A 179 12.44 3.12 16.71
C LYS A 179 11.46 1.98 16.41
N GLY A 180 10.20 2.31 16.13
CA GLY A 180 9.10 1.35 16.01
C GLY A 180 9.11 0.48 14.76
N GLY A 181 10.03 0.70 13.80
CA GLY A 181 10.14 -0.12 12.60
C GLY A 181 8.96 0.01 11.65
N PHE A 182 8.36 1.19 11.55
CA PHE A 182 7.28 1.45 10.61
C PHE A 182 7.83 1.71 9.20
N ASP A 183 7.44 0.86 8.25
CA ASP A 183 7.86 0.97 6.84
C ASP A 183 6.91 1.82 6.01
N LEU A 184 5.66 1.95 6.46
CA LEU A 184 4.63 2.75 5.82
C LEU A 184 3.97 3.69 6.83
N ILE A 185 3.83 4.94 6.45
CA ILE A 185 3.08 5.95 7.21
C ILE A 185 1.91 6.40 6.34
N ILE A 186 0.70 6.29 6.87
CA ILE A 186 -0.54 6.80 6.27
C ILE A 186 -0.97 8.00 7.09
N VAL A 187 -1.15 9.14 6.45
CA VAL A 187 -1.62 10.37 7.09
C VAL A 187 -3.00 10.69 6.51
N ASP A 188 -4.02 10.59 7.32
CA ASP A 188 -5.40 10.89 6.92
C ASP A 188 -5.79 12.29 7.38
N GLU A 189 -6.63 12.98 6.62
CA GLU A 189 -7.01 14.37 6.88
C GLU A 189 -5.78 15.29 7.00
N ALA A 190 -4.82 15.16 6.06
CA ALA A 190 -3.52 15.85 6.11
C ALA A 190 -3.60 17.39 6.11
N THR A 191 -4.77 17.97 5.88
CA THR A 191 -5.04 19.43 6.01
C THR A 191 -4.82 19.95 7.43
N HIS A 192 -4.85 19.08 8.42
CA HIS A 192 -4.50 19.39 9.81
C HIS A 192 -2.99 19.49 10.06
N TYR A 193 -2.17 19.08 9.10
CA TYR A 193 -0.71 19.19 9.17
C TYR A 193 -0.28 20.56 8.63
N LYS A 194 -0.23 21.52 9.54
CA LYS A 194 0.37 22.84 9.27
C LYS A 194 1.71 22.95 9.94
#